data_3e3b90dafce8c8ad1b0445737ef3d4ae
#
_entry.id   3e3b90dafce8c8ad1b0445737ef3d4ae
#
_cell.length_a   1.000
_cell.length_b   1.000
_cell.length_c   1.000
_cell.angle_alpha   90.00
_cell.angle_beta   90.00
_cell.angle_gamma   90.00
#
_symmetry.space_group_name_H-M   'P 1'
#
loop_
_entity.id
_entity.type
_entity.pdbx_description
1 polymer ?
#
loop_
_entity_poly.entity_id
_entity_poly.type
_entity_poly.pdbx_seq_one_letter_code
_entity_poly.pdbx_strand_id
1 'polypeptide(L)'
;MSEPHLSIVIPVFNEAPIVEGSLRELDARMKKLGRTFEIIAAENGSRDDTANIVRALAIEIPTIRLIQTGEPNYGKALRAGIEEARGEHVHTDEIDICDVDFHRRAEELLHGEDGGFDMVVGSKTMHGALDGRPFSRRAATKVINGMLRVSLGFRGTDTHGLKAFKKSSVLPIVRACVVDKDMFATELVIRAERAGLRKVEIPLKIEEKRTPSIQLGRRVPRVMKNLGQLVWVIRVKSS
;
A
#
# COMPACT_ATOMS: atom_id res chain seq x y z
N MET A 1 25.01 4.76 -9.38
CA MET A 1 24.54 4.13 -8.14
C MET A 1 23.95 2.78 -8.53
N SER A 2 24.28 1.71 -7.80
CA SER A 2 23.64 0.39 -8.00
C SER A 2 22.12 0.53 -7.80
N GLU A 3 21.34 -0.26 -8.52
CA GLU A 3 19.89 -0.30 -8.31
C GLU A 3 19.58 -0.68 -6.85
N PRO A 4 18.57 -0.05 -6.22
CA PRO A 4 18.18 -0.41 -4.87
C PRO A 4 17.61 -1.83 -4.86
N HIS A 5 17.82 -2.55 -3.77
CA HIS A 5 17.17 -3.84 -3.57
C HIS A 5 15.65 -3.67 -3.32
N LEU A 6 15.28 -2.65 -2.55
CA LEU A 6 13.93 -2.39 -2.08
C LEU A 6 13.45 -0.99 -2.46
N SER A 7 12.22 -0.88 -2.99
CA SER A 7 11.51 0.39 -3.16
C SER A 7 10.32 0.46 -2.20
N ILE A 8 10.24 1.51 -1.38
CA ILE A 8 9.10 1.78 -0.51
C ILE A 8 8.25 2.87 -1.14
N VAL A 9 7.04 2.55 -1.54
CA VAL A 9 6.09 3.47 -2.18
C VAL A 9 5.09 3.97 -1.16
N ILE A 10 5.03 5.28 -0.97
CA ILE A 10 4.16 5.95 0.00
C ILE A 10 3.32 7.01 -0.73
N PRO A 11 2.02 6.77 -0.96
CA PRO A 11 1.13 7.81 -1.43
C PRO A 11 0.97 8.92 -0.39
N VAL A 12 1.12 10.18 -0.80
CA VAL A 12 0.98 11.34 0.09
C VAL A 12 -0.03 12.34 -0.46
N PHE A 13 -0.92 12.86 0.41
CA PHE A 13 -1.93 13.86 0.04
C PHE A 13 -2.32 14.73 1.23
N ASN A 14 -1.96 16.02 1.19
CA ASN A 14 -2.19 16.98 2.28
C ASN A 14 -1.60 16.50 3.60
N GLU A 15 -0.30 16.21 3.61
CA GLU A 15 0.45 15.65 4.72
C GLU A 15 1.56 16.58 5.24
N ALA A 16 1.53 17.87 4.86
CA ALA A 16 2.54 18.84 5.25
C ALA A 16 2.95 18.80 6.73
N PRO A 17 2.02 18.59 7.70
CA PRO A 17 2.38 18.57 9.11
C PRO A 17 3.28 17.41 9.54
N ILE A 18 3.26 16.29 8.81
CA ILE A 18 3.95 15.06 9.25
C ILE A 18 4.94 14.50 8.22
N VAL A 19 4.83 14.87 6.94
CA VAL A 19 5.55 14.21 5.85
C VAL A 19 7.06 14.28 6.03
N GLU A 20 7.61 15.41 6.48
CA GLU A 20 9.06 15.57 6.70
C GLU A 20 9.55 14.63 7.80
N GLY A 21 8.93 14.70 8.98
CA GLY A 21 9.34 13.88 10.11
C GLY A 21 9.22 12.39 9.83
N SER A 22 8.11 11.96 9.21
CA SER A 22 7.87 10.55 8.86
C SER A 22 8.90 10.02 7.85
N LEU A 23 9.22 10.77 6.79
CA LEU A 23 10.18 10.34 5.78
C LEU A 23 11.62 10.31 6.32
N ARG A 24 12.02 11.29 7.15
CA ARG A 24 13.34 11.30 7.82
C ARG A 24 13.47 10.12 8.79
N GLU A 25 12.45 9.86 9.58
CA GLU A 25 12.46 8.73 10.51
C GLU A 25 12.53 7.39 9.76
N LEU A 26 11.72 7.22 8.71
CA LEU A 26 11.73 6.01 7.89
C LEU A 26 13.11 5.78 7.26
N ASP A 27 13.69 6.80 6.62
CA ASP A 27 15.02 6.72 6.04
C ASP A 27 16.09 6.31 7.07
N ALA A 28 16.10 6.96 8.22
CA ALA A 28 17.05 6.68 9.28
C ALA A 28 16.92 5.26 9.85
N ARG A 29 15.69 4.76 9.95
CA ARG A 29 15.42 3.40 10.45
C ARG A 29 15.74 2.34 9.38
N MET A 30 15.42 2.59 8.11
CA MET A 30 15.71 1.66 7.01
C MET A 30 17.21 1.51 6.77
N LYS A 31 18.02 2.56 6.92
CA LYS A 31 19.48 2.49 6.86
C LYS A 31 20.08 1.48 7.85
N LYS A 32 19.44 1.28 9.01
CA LYS A 32 19.88 0.30 10.01
C LYS A 32 19.65 -1.16 9.60
N LEU A 33 18.83 -1.42 8.60
CA LEU A 33 18.57 -2.78 8.10
C LEU A 33 19.69 -3.27 7.14
N GLY A 34 20.62 -2.40 6.74
CA GLY A 34 21.81 -2.76 5.96
C GLY A 34 21.52 -3.17 4.50
N ARG A 35 20.33 -2.89 3.97
CA ARG A 35 19.96 -3.14 2.57
C ARG A 35 19.88 -1.82 1.80
N THR A 36 20.19 -1.86 0.51
CA THR A 36 19.98 -0.70 -0.37
C THR A 36 18.51 -0.50 -0.64
N PHE A 37 18.02 0.73 -0.51
CA PHE A 37 16.60 1.05 -0.69
C PHE A 37 16.41 2.44 -1.28
N GLU A 38 15.21 2.68 -1.80
CA GLU A 38 14.65 3.99 -2.10
C GLU A 38 13.28 4.16 -1.46
N ILE A 39 12.91 5.40 -1.18
CA ILE A 39 11.56 5.79 -0.72
C ILE A 39 10.95 6.66 -1.81
N ILE A 40 9.84 6.24 -2.37
CA ILE A 40 9.09 6.97 -3.39
C ILE A 40 7.87 7.60 -2.72
N ALA A 41 7.94 8.90 -2.47
CA ALA A 41 6.78 9.68 -2.06
C ALA A 41 5.94 9.99 -3.31
N ALA A 42 4.81 9.28 -3.45
CA ALA A 42 3.89 9.42 -4.56
C ALA A 42 2.83 10.49 -4.23
N GLU A 43 3.13 11.73 -4.57
CA GLU A 43 2.28 12.89 -4.30
C GLU A 43 1.10 12.94 -5.27
N ASN A 44 -0.10 13.05 -4.73
CA ASN A 44 -1.33 12.91 -5.51
C ASN A 44 -2.21 14.17 -5.50
N GLY A 45 -1.62 15.33 -5.81
CA GLY A 45 -2.33 16.58 -6.01
C GLY A 45 -2.69 17.31 -4.72
N SER A 46 -1.77 17.36 -3.77
CA SER A 46 -1.93 18.12 -2.52
C SER A 46 -2.16 19.61 -2.78
N ARG A 47 -2.88 20.24 -1.86
CA ARG A 47 -3.17 21.66 -1.89
C ARG A 47 -2.41 22.47 -0.83
N ASP A 48 -1.75 21.76 0.06
CA ASP A 48 -0.84 22.29 1.08
C ASP A 48 0.63 22.20 0.62
N ASP A 49 1.56 22.44 1.50
CA ASP A 49 2.99 22.47 1.17
C ASP A 49 3.66 21.09 1.05
N THR A 50 2.89 20.00 1.08
CA THR A 50 3.41 18.61 1.04
C THR A 50 4.40 18.39 -0.10
N ALA A 51 4.05 18.80 -1.32
CA ALA A 51 4.89 18.57 -2.49
C ALA A 51 6.24 19.31 -2.41
N ASN A 52 6.25 20.54 -1.89
CA ASN A 52 7.47 21.33 -1.74
C ASN A 52 8.38 20.76 -0.66
N ILE A 53 7.81 20.32 0.47
CA ILE A 53 8.54 19.68 1.55
C ILE A 53 9.23 18.40 1.03
N VAL A 54 8.50 17.53 0.34
CA VAL A 54 9.08 16.29 -0.22
C VAL A 54 10.15 16.60 -1.28
N ARG A 55 9.96 17.62 -2.09
CA ARG A 55 10.96 18.04 -3.10
C ARG A 55 12.27 18.50 -2.43
N ALA A 56 12.18 19.27 -1.36
CA ALA A 56 13.34 19.68 -0.59
C ALA A 56 14.06 18.47 0.04
N LEU A 57 13.30 17.54 0.62
CA LEU A 57 13.86 16.29 1.17
C LEU A 57 14.55 15.43 0.13
N ALA A 58 14.01 15.33 -1.09
CA ALA A 58 14.61 14.55 -2.17
C ALA A 58 15.95 15.12 -2.66
N ILE A 59 16.19 16.43 -2.46
CA ILE A 59 17.50 17.06 -2.72
C ILE A 59 18.49 16.73 -1.60
N GLU A 60 18.02 16.72 -0.36
CA GLU A 60 18.86 16.52 0.83
C GLU A 60 19.19 15.04 1.07
N ILE A 61 18.21 14.16 0.85
CA ILE A 61 18.27 12.72 1.19
C ILE A 61 18.17 11.90 -0.11
N PRO A 62 19.29 11.40 -0.65
CA PRO A 62 19.33 10.74 -1.96
C PRO A 62 18.47 9.45 -2.09
N THR A 63 18.07 8.88 -0.97
CA THR A 63 17.16 7.72 -0.95
C THR A 63 15.70 8.10 -1.17
N ILE A 64 15.33 9.38 -1.04
CA ILE A 64 13.96 9.87 -1.21
C ILE A 64 13.77 10.39 -2.64
N ARG A 65 12.68 9.96 -3.27
CA ARG A 65 12.24 10.45 -4.58
C ARG A 65 10.81 10.96 -4.50
N LEU A 66 10.55 12.07 -5.16
CA LEU A 66 9.21 12.60 -5.38
C LEU A 66 8.71 12.18 -6.75
N ILE A 67 7.51 11.61 -6.81
CA ILE A 67 6.72 11.51 -8.05
C ILE A 67 5.39 12.24 -7.84
N GLN A 68 4.84 12.83 -8.90
CA GLN A 68 3.60 13.61 -8.81
C GLN A 68 2.59 13.12 -9.86
N THR A 69 1.36 12.83 -9.44
CA THR A 69 0.29 12.40 -10.34
C THR A 69 -0.72 13.50 -10.67
N GLY A 70 -0.62 14.65 -10.00
CA GLY A 70 -1.35 15.88 -10.31
C GLY A 70 -2.84 15.89 -9.93
N GLU A 71 -3.41 14.79 -9.43
CA GLU A 71 -4.81 14.71 -9.03
C GLU A 71 -5.02 13.86 -7.78
N PRO A 72 -6.02 14.18 -6.92
CA PRO A 72 -6.33 13.40 -5.72
C PRO A 72 -6.85 12.00 -6.05
N ASN A 73 -5.94 11.06 -6.23
CA ASN A 73 -6.25 9.68 -6.56
C ASN A 73 -5.21 8.73 -5.95
N TYR A 74 -5.53 8.17 -4.79
CA TYR A 74 -4.66 7.23 -4.07
C TYR A 74 -4.21 6.04 -4.94
N GLY A 75 -5.12 5.43 -5.68
CA GLY A 75 -4.81 4.27 -6.53
C GLY A 75 -3.86 4.61 -7.67
N LYS A 76 -4.02 5.78 -8.31
CA LYS A 76 -3.09 6.26 -9.34
C LYS A 76 -1.71 6.54 -8.77
N ALA A 77 -1.63 7.19 -7.62
CA ALA A 77 -0.36 7.46 -6.97
C ALA A 77 0.38 6.18 -6.61
N LEU A 78 -0.35 5.20 -6.03
CA LEU A 78 0.22 3.92 -5.68
C LEU A 78 0.70 3.15 -6.92
N ARG A 79 -0.10 3.11 -8.00
CA ARG A 79 0.27 2.50 -9.28
C ARG A 79 1.53 3.14 -9.85
N ALA A 80 1.54 4.47 -9.99
CA ALA A 80 2.67 5.20 -10.54
C ALA A 80 3.96 4.93 -9.73
N GLY A 81 3.86 4.94 -8.38
CA GLY A 81 4.99 4.60 -7.52
C GLY A 81 5.52 3.19 -7.73
N ILE A 82 4.63 2.20 -7.89
CA ILE A 82 5.02 0.81 -8.15
C ILE A 82 5.68 0.66 -9.54
N GLU A 83 5.15 1.32 -10.56
CA GLU A 83 5.71 1.30 -11.91
C GLU A 83 7.09 1.97 -11.97
N GLU A 84 7.27 3.08 -11.28
CA GLU A 84 8.52 3.85 -11.17
C GLU A 84 9.55 3.24 -10.20
N ALA A 85 9.16 2.28 -9.37
CA ALA A 85 10.05 1.60 -8.43
C ALA A 85 11.22 0.94 -9.17
N ARG A 86 12.43 1.03 -8.63
CA ARG A 86 13.65 0.45 -9.20
C ARG A 86 14.08 -0.84 -8.50
N GLY A 87 13.59 -1.05 -7.27
CA GLY A 87 13.91 -2.22 -6.47
C GLY A 87 13.36 -3.52 -7.02
N GLU A 88 14.04 -4.61 -6.73
CA GLU A 88 13.57 -5.97 -6.99
C GLU A 88 12.30 -6.26 -6.20
N HIS A 89 12.27 -5.78 -4.94
CA HIS A 89 11.11 -5.82 -4.08
C HIS A 89 10.45 -4.45 -3.99
N VAL A 90 9.13 -4.43 -3.95
CA VAL A 90 8.35 -3.21 -3.77
C VAL A 90 7.46 -3.36 -2.55
N HIS A 91 7.60 -2.42 -1.62
CA HIS A 91 6.74 -2.31 -0.45
C HIS A 91 5.84 -1.09 -0.59
N THR A 92 4.60 -1.22 -0.18
CA THR A 92 3.67 -0.09 -0.09
C THR A 92 3.39 0.22 1.36
N ASP A 93 3.49 1.48 1.74
CA ASP A 93 3.30 1.93 3.12
C ASP A 93 2.39 3.18 3.16
N GLU A 94 1.98 3.57 4.34
CA GLU A 94 1.19 4.78 4.61
C GLU A 94 2.04 5.75 5.44
N ILE A 95 2.01 7.04 5.11
CA ILE A 95 2.89 8.06 5.71
C ILE A 95 2.74 8.20 7.24
N ASP A 96 1.59 7.84 7.77
CA ASP A 96 1.27 7.85 9.19
C ASP A 96 1.59 6.53 9.92
N ILE A 97 1.99 5.49 9.17
CA ILE A 97 2.38 4.19 9.71
C ILE A 97 3.89 4.04 9.70
N CYS A 98 4.52 3.99 8.53
CA CYS A 98 5.97 3.80 8.33
C CYS A 98 6.51 2.62 9.16
N ASP A 99 5.93 1.40 8.96
CA ASP A 99 6.23 0.22 9.77
C ASP A 99 7.47 -0.52 9.29
N VAL A 100 8.63 -0.15 9.83
CA VAL A 100 9.92 -0.79 9.50
C VAL A 100 9.98 -2.27 9.94
N ASP A 101 9.26 -2.67 11.00
CA ASP A 101 9.19 -4.08 11.40
C ASP A 101 8.41 -4.90 10.36
N PHE A 102 7.35 -4.34 9.79
CA PHE A 102 6.68 -4.95 8.64
C PHE A 102 7.64 -5.15 7.48
N HIS A 103 8.40 -4.11 7.09
CA HIS A 103 9.35 -4.20 5.99
C HIS A 103 10.38 -5.30 6.21
N ARG A 104 10.96 -5.39 7.41
CA ARG A 104 11.94 -6.44 7.76
C ARG A 104 11.34 -7.84 7.65
N ARG A 105 10.18 -8.08 8.29
CA ARG A 105 9.50 -9.40 8.26
C ARG A 105 9.06 -9.81 6.85
N ALA A 106 8.59 -8.84 6.08
CA ALA A 106 8.17 -9.07 4.70
C ALA A 106 9.36 -9.48 3.82
N GLU A 107 10.52 -8.83 3.97
CA GLU A 107 11.74 -9.19 3.25
C GLU A 107 12.19 -10.63 3.54
N GLU A 108 12.13 -11.07 4.79
CA GLU A 108 12.44 -12.45 5.17
C GLU A 108 11.53 -13.45 4.47
N LEU A 109 10.24 -13.13 4.32
CA LEU A 109 9.26 -13.99 3.65
C LEU A 109 9.38 -13.96 2.12
N LEU A 110 9.74 -12.82 1.52
CA LEU A 110 9.98 -12.72 0.08
C LEU A 110 11.25 -13.46 -0.34
N HIS A 111 12.28 -13.50 0.51
CA HIS A 111 13.53 -14.22 0.29
C HIS A 111 13.52 -15.70 0.69
N GLY A 112 12.50 -16.17 1.43
CA GLY A 112 12.43 -17.47 2.07
C GLY A 112 12.93 -18.65 1.23
N GLU A 113 13.21 -19.77 1.87
CA GLU A 113 13.56 -21.03 1.23
C GLU A 113 12.56 -21.38 0.11
N ASP A 114 12.99 -22.09 -0.91
CA ASP A 114 12.20 -22.42 -2.12
C ASP A 114 11.70 -21.20 -2.91
N GLY A 115 12.44 -20.08 -2.85
CA GLY A 115 12.13 -18.85 -3.60
C GLY A 115 11.07 -17.96 -2.94
N GLY A 116 10.72 -18.20 -1.67
CA GLY A 116 9.86 -17.34 -0.85
C GLY A 116 8.46 -17.10 -1.42
N PHE A 117 7.73 -16.15 -0.80
CA PHE A 117 6.42 -15.70 -1.29
C PHE A 117 6.58 -14.66 -2.41
N ASP A 118 5.54 -14.51 -3.23
CA ASP A 118 5.46 -13.47 -4.26
C ASP A 118 4.88 -12.17 -3.70
N MET A 119 4.00 -12.29 -2.67
CA MET A 119 3.34 -11.17 -2.02
C MET A 119 3.12 -11.44 -0.53
N VAL A 120 3.44 -10.43 0.27
CA VAL A 120 3.14 -10.37 1.71
C VAL A 120 2.14 -9.24 1.94
N VAL A 121 1.06 -9.52 2.65
CA VAL A 121 0.03 -8.52 3.00
C VAL A 121 0.00 -8.34 4.51
N GLY A 122 0.17 -7.12 4.96
CA GLY A 122 -0.03 -6.75 6.35
C GLY A 122 -1.51 -6.67 6.68
N SER A 123 -1.98 -7.51 7.59
CA SER A 123 -3.39 -7.55 7.97
C SER A 123 -3.64 -6.91 9.33
N LYS A 124 -4.63 -6.01 9.35
CA LYS A 124 -5.16 -5.36 10.56
C LYS A 124 -6.20 -6.21 11.28
N THR A 125 -6.68 -7.29 10.64
CA THR A 125 -7.85 -8.04 11.12
C THR A 125 -7.56 -9.50 11.43
N MET A 126 -6.37 -10.01 11.10
CA MET A 126 -5.98 -11.37 11.42
C MET A 126 -5.64 -11.54 12.91
N HIS A 127 -5.59 -12.76 13.38
CA HIS A 127 -5.16 -13.08 14.74
C HIS A 127 -3.73 -12.56 15.00
N GLY A 128 -3.51 -11.91 16.15
CA GLY A 128 -2.23 -11.30 16.52
C GLY A 128 -2.04 -9.86 16.01
N ALA A 129 -2.96 -9.32 15.19
CA ALA A 129 -2.94 -7.90 14.84
C ALA A 129 -3.42 -7.05 16.03
N LEU A 130 -2.77 -5.90 16.22
CA LEU A 130 -3.21 -4.87 17.15
C LEU A 130 -3.83 -3.72 16.34
N ASP A 131 -5.15 -3.68 16.33
CA ASP A 131 -5.92 -2.68 15.60
C ASP A 131 -6.50 -1.64 16.57
N GLY A 132 -5.77 -0.54 16.77
CA GLY A 132 -6.18 0.59 17.61
C GLY A 132 -7.28 1.48 17.00
N ARG A 133 -7.77 1.16 15.79
CA ARG A 133 -8.79 1.96 15.10
C ARG A 133 -10.17 1.88 15.78
N PRO A 134 -11.01 2.94 15.65
CA PRO A 134 -12.36 2.92 16.18
C PRO A 134 -13.20 1.73 15.71
N PHE A 135 -14.11 1.26 16.57
CA PHE A 135 -14.96 0.09 16.29
C PHE A 135 -15.70 0.20 14.95
N SER A 136 -16.21 1.38 14.59
CA SER A 136 -16.90 1.62 13.32
C SER A 136 -16.04 1.33 12.09
N ARG A 137 -14.75 1.68 12.13
CA ARG A 137 -13.79 1.37 11.06
C ARG A 137 -13.47 -0.13 10.97
N ARG A 138 -13.33 -0.78 12.13
CA ARG A 138 -13.12 -2.24 12.19
C ARG A 138 -14.32 -3.00 11.65
N ALA A 139 -15.54 -2.59 12.02
CA ALA A 139 -16.77 -3.16 11.50
C ALA A 139 -16.91 -2.98 9.99
N ALA A 140 -16.65 -1.77 9.47
CA ALA A 140 -16.69 -1.48 8.04
C ALA A 140 -15.70 -2.38 7.26
N THR A 141 -14.48 -2.57 7.76
CA THR A 141 -13.51 -3.49 7.14
C THR A 141 -14.04 -4.93 7.07
N LYS A 142 -14.66 -5.44 8.15
CA LYS A 142 -15.24 -6.78 8.18
C LYS A 142 -16.38 -6.94 7.18
N VAL A 143 -17.25 -5.93 7.07
CA VAL A 143 -18.37 -5.92 6.10
C VAL A 143 -17.83 -5.96 4.67
N ILE A 144 -16.89 -5.08 4.33
CA ILE A 144 -16.28 -5.04 2.99
C ILE A 144 -15.61 -6.38 2.65
N ASN A 145 -14.82 -6.94 3.56
CA ASN A 145 -14.18 -8.25 3.35
C ASN A 145 -15.19 -9.37 3.17
N GLY A 146 -16.31 -9.35 3.92
CA GLY A 146 -17.42 -10.28 3.72
C GLY A 146 -18.03 -10.19 2.32
N MET A 147 -18.25 -8.97 1.83
CA MET A 147 -18.76 -8.73 0.48
C MET A 147 -17.77 -9.21 -0.59
N LEU A 148 -16.46 -8.97 -0.42
CA LEU A 148 -15.42 -9.45 -1.32
C LEU A 148 -15.36 -10.98 -1.36
N ARG A 149 -15.52 -11.64 -0.21
CA ARG A 149 -15.58 -13.11 -0.15
C ARG A 149 -16.74 -13.67 -0.97
N VAL A 150 -17.94 -13.14 -0.75
CA VAL A 150 -19.15 -13.61 -1.44
C VAL A 150 -19.11 -13.28 -2.92
N SER A 151 -18.69 -12.06 -3.29
CA SER A 151 -18.76 -11.59 -4.69
C SER A 151 -17.56 -12.03 -5.55
N LEU A 152 -16.36 -12.13 -4.97
CA LEU A 152 -15.11 -12.35 -5.72
C LEU A 152 -14.33 -13.60 -5.27
N GLY A 153 -14.77 -14.29 -4.22
CA GLY A 153 -14.08 -15.47 -3.68
C GLY A 153 -12.79 -15.11 -2.92
N PHE A 154 -12.67 -13.88 -2.42
CA PHE A 154 -11.50 -13.44 -1.67
C PHE A 154 -11.26 -14.30 -0.41
N ARG A 155 -10.07 -14.83 -0.24
CA ARG A 155 -9.72 -15.76 0.85
C ARG A 155 -8.92 -15.10 1.98
N GLY A 156 -8.45 -13.86 1.78
CA GLY A 156 -7.66 -13.15 2.77
C GLY A 156 -8.47 -12.48 3.87
N THR A 157 -7.77 -11.80 4.76
CA THR A 157 -8.33 -11.06 5.91
C THR A 157 -8.27 -9.54 5.74
N ASP A 158 -7.37 -9.02 4.88
CA ASP A 158 -7.25 -7.59 4.61
C ASP A 158 -6.76 -7.34 3.18
N THR A 159 -7.31 -6.30 2.53
CA THR A 159 -6.87 -5.82 1.21
C THR A 159 -6.25 -4.43 1.25
N HIS A 160 -6.41 -3.70 2.36
CA HIS A 160 -5.97 -2.31 2.53
C HIS A 160 -4.75 -2.14 3.43
N GLY A 161 -4.18 -3.24 3.95
CA GLY A 161 -2.95 -3.19 4.73
C GLY A 161 -1.72 -2.89 3.89
N LEU A 162 -0.59 -2.73 4.55
CA LEU A 162 0.72 -2.62 3.91
C LEU A 162 0.97 -3.85 3.02
N LYS A 163 1.73 -3.69 1.97
CA LYS A 163 2.07 -4.80 1.05
C LYS A 163 3.54 -4.79 0.74
N ALA A 164 4.08 -5.98 0.56
CA ALA A 164 5.41 -6.20 0.04
C ALA A 164 5.36 -7.29 -1.02
N PHE A 165 6.08 -7.14 -2.11
CA PHE A 165 6.03 -8.11 -3.19
C PHE A 165 7.26 -8.06 -4.10
N LYS A 166 7.52 -9.15 -4.79
CA LYS A 166 8.46 -9.21 -5.89
C LYS A 166 7.92 -8.43 -7.07
N LYS A 167 8.65 -7.41 -7.51
CA LYS A 167 8.21 -6.54 -8.60
C LYS A 167 7.92 -7.35 -9.88
N SER A 168 8.78 -8.29 -10.21
CA SER A 168 8.63 -9.14 -11.41
C SER A 168 7.32 -9.93 -11.43
N SER A 169 6.89 -10.48 -10.29
CA SER A 169 5.65 -11.25 -10.19
C SER A 169 4.40 -10.36 -10.23
N VAL A 170 4.45 -9.16 -9.63
CA VAL A 170 3.26 -8.35 -9.37
C VAL A 170 3.06 -7.21 -10.37
N LEU A 171 4.11 -6.71 -11.02
CA LEU A 171 4.00 -5.61 -11.99
C LEU A 171 3.03 -5.88 -13.15
N PRO A 172 2.98 -7.10 -13.75
CA PRO A 172 1.96 -7.41 -14.76
C PRO A 172 0.53 -7.28 -14.24
N ILE A 173 0.31 -7.64 -12.96
CA ILE A 173 -0.99 -7.53 -12.29
C ILE A 173 -1.34 -6.07 -12.02
N VAL A 174 -0.39 -5.25 -11.57
CA VAL A 174 -0.55 -3.81 -11.38
C VAL A 174 -1.04 -3.15 -12.67
N ARG A 175 -0.42 -3.48 -13.80
CA ARG A 175 -0.79 -2.97 -15.13
C ARG A 175 -2.16 -3.44 -15.60
N ALA A 176 -2.59 -4.63 -15.18
CA ALA A 176 -3.90 -5.18 -15.50
C ALA A 176 -5.04 -4.63 -14.62
N CYS A 177 -4.72 -3.96 -13.49
CA CYS A 177 -5.72 -3.32 -12.66
C CYS A 177 -6.39 -2.16 -13.38
N VAL A 178 -7.70 -2.03 -13.25
CA VAL A 178 -8.54 -1.03 -13.96
C VAL A 178 -9.23 -0.08 -12.99
N VAL A 179 -9.42 -0.53 -11.73
CA VAL A 179 -10.08 0.30 -10.72
C VAL A 179 -9.05 1.17 -10.02
N ASP A 180 -9.34 2.45 -9.95
CA ASP A 180 -8.52 3.46 -9.26
C ASP A 180 -9.05 3.77 -7.86
N LYS A 181 -8.53 4.83 -7.26
CA LYS A 181 -8.91 5.37 -5.96
C LYS A 181 -8.81 4.33 -4.84
N ASP A 182 -9.88 4.21 -4.07
CA ASP A 182 -9.90 3.41 -2.84
C ASP A 182 -9.83 1.88 -3.10
N MET A 183 -10.09 1.42 -4.32
CA MET A 183 -10.21 -0.02 -4.62
C MET A 183 -9.03 -0.60 -5.42
N PHE A 184 -8.05 0.21 -5.82
CA PHE A 184 -6.86 -0.29 -6.52
C PHE A 184 -6.13 -1.37 -5.73
N ALA A 185 -5.86 -1.10 -4.44
CA ALA A 185 -5.18 -2.07 -3.57
C ALA A 185 -5.98 -3.37 -3.40
N THR A 186 -7.31 -3.28 -3.37
CA THR A 186 -8.21 -4.45 -3.31
C THR A 186 -8.16 -5.25 -4.62
N GLU A 187 -8.23 -4.56 -5.77
CA GLU A 187 -8.12 -5.22 -7.07
C GLU A 187 -6.79 -5.95 -7.22
N LEU A 188 -5.70 -5.29 -6.84
CA LEU A 188 -4.35 -5.85 -6.90
C LEU A 188 -4.25 -7.17 -6.12
N VAL A 189 -4.70 -7.19 -4.86
CA VAL A 189 -4.64 -8.40 -4.02
C VAL A 189 -5.51 -9.52 -4.57
N ILE A 190 -6.73 -9.22 -5.04
CA ILE A 190 -7.63 -10.23 -5.60
C ILE A 190 -7.10 -10.80 -6.92
N ARG A 191 -6.54 -9.96 -7.80
CA ARG A 191 -5.92 -10.42 -9.03
C ARG A 191 -4.67 -11.25 -8.78
N ALA A 192 -3.83 -10.88 -7.82
CA ALA A 192 -2.67 -11.65 -7.39
C ALA A 192 -3.08 -13.04 -6.89
N GLU A 193 -4.12 -13.12 -6.07
CA GLU A 193 -4.68 -14.40 -5.58
C GLU A 193 -5.24 -15.26 -6.72
N ARG A 194 -5.94 -14.67 -7.68
CA ARG A 194 -6.48 -15.38 -8.86
C ARG A 194 -5.40 -15.82 -9.84
N ALA A 195 -4.33 -15.10 -9.96
CA ALA A 195 -3.16 -15.46 -10.76
C ALA A 195 -2.33 -16.58 -10.11
N GLY A 196 -2.71 -17.05 -8.92
CA GLY A 196 -2.02 -18.14 -8.22
C GLY A 196 -0.70 -17.72 -7.59
N LEU A 197 -0.47 -16.43 -7.36
CA LEU A 197 0.73 -15.98 -6.67
C LEU A 197 0.75 -16.52 -5.23
N ARG A 198 1.94 -16.92 -4.77
CA ARG A 198 2.16 -17.36 -3.39
C ARG A 198 2.05 -16.15 -2.46
N LYS A 199 0.88 -16.01 -1.83
CA LYS A 199 0.55 -14.90 -0.94
C LYS A 199 0.51 -15.37 0.51
N VAL A 200 1.06 -14.57 1.41
CA VAL A 200 0.96 -14.74 2.86
C VAL A 200 0.48 -13.45 3.51
N GLU A 201 -0.24 -13.58 4.62
CA GLU A 201 -0.65 -12.44 5.45
C GLU A 201 0.10 -12.48 6.78
N ILE A 202 0.54 -11.31 7.25
CA ILE A 202 1.18 -11.14 8.56
C ILE A 202 0.46 -10.06 9.38
N PRO A 203 0.43 -10.20 10.72
CA PRO A 203 -0.27 -9.25 11.56
C PRO A 203 0.44 -7.89 11.58
N LEU A 204 -0.34 -6.81 11.49
CA LEU A 204 0.11 -5.44 11.70
C LEU A 204 -0.23 -4.95 13.11
N LYS A 205 0.63 -4.07 13.62
CA LYS A 205 0.37 -3.28 14.82
C LYS A 205 0.11 -1.85 14.37
N ILE A 206 -1.14 -1.39 14.46
CA ILE A 206 -1.51 -0.03 14.07
C ILE A 206 -1.94 0.75 15.30
N GLU A 207 -1.21 1.82 15.57
CA GLU A 207 -1.60 2.89 16.46
C GLU A 207 -2.16 4.04 15.61
N GLU A 208 -3.43 4.39 15.83
CA GLU A 208 -4.02 5.53 15.11
C GLU A 208 -3.43 6.83 15.63
N LYS A 209 -2.48 7.39 14.89
CA LYS A 209 -1.81 8.66 15.23
C LYS A 209 -2.65 9.89 14.89
N ARG A 210 -3.81 9.71 14.25
CA ARG A 210 -4.66 10.81 13.77
C ARG A 210 -6.06 10.77 14.35
N THR A 211 -6.61 11.95 14.63
CA THR A 211 -8.04 12.10 14.83
C THR A 211 -8.77 11.76 13.52
N PRO A 212 -9.75 10.83 13.52
CA PRO A 212 -10.43 10.42 12.31
C PRO A 212 -11.14 11.59 11.63
N SER A 213 -10.60 12.08 10.51
CA SER A 213 -11.21 13.15 9.71
C SER A 213 -12.36 12.68 8.81
N ILE A 214 -12.71 11.37 8.87
CA ILE A 214 -13.52 10.73 7.85
C ILE A 214 -14.94 10.49 8.35
N GLN A 215 -15.89 11.21 7.76
CA GLN A 215 -17.31 10.87 7.87
C GLN A 215 -17.60 9.60 7.05
N LEU A 216 -17.68 8.45 7.72
CA LEU A 216 -17.94 7.14 7.09
C LEU A 216 -19.18 7.18 6.19
N GLY A 217 -20.26 7.83 6.61
CA GLY A 217 -21.52 7.86 5.87
C GLY A 217 -21.43 8.44 4.45
N ARG A 218 -20.54 9.41 4.21
CA ARG A 218 -20.33 10.00 2.88
C ARG A 218 -19.50 9.12 1.94
N ARG A 219 -18.75 8.14 2.47
CA ARG A 219 -17.89 7.25 1.66
C ARG A 219 -18.59 5.96 1.23
N VAL A 220 -19.61 5.50 1.98
CA VAL A 220 -20.30 4.24 1.69
C VAL A 220 -20.83 4.16 0.24
N PRO A 221 -21.55 5.14 -0.31
CA PRO A 221 -22.06 5.06 -1.69
C PRO A 221 -20.93 4.93 -2.72
N ARG A 222 -19.81 5.63 -2.51
CA ARG A 222 -18.64 5.54 -3.40
C ARG A 222 -17.98 4.17 -3.33
N VAL A 223 -17.80 3.63 -2.15
CA VAL A 223 -17.22 2.28 -1.94
C VAL A 223 -18.11 1.23 -2.60
N MET A 224 -19.42 1.32 -2.45
CA MET A 224 -20.37 0.39 -3.09
C MET A 224 -20.32 0.47 -4.62
N LYS A 225 -20.26 1.68 -5.20
CA LYS A 225 -20.09 1.87 -6.64
C LYS A 225 -18.79 1.25 -7.13
N ASN A 226 -17.67 1.52 -6.44
CA ASN A 226 -16.36 0.99 -6.80
C ASN A 226 -16.30 -0.53 -6.64
N LEU A 227 -16.96 -1.09 -5.63
CA LEU A 227 -17.09 -2.54 -5.45
C LEU A 227 -17.87 -3.17 -6.62
N GLY A 228 -19.00 -2.57 -7.03
CA GLY A 228 -19.75 -3.02 -8.20
C GLY A 228 -18.91 -3.01 -9.48
N GLN A 229 -18.14 -1.95 -9.70
CA GLN A 229 -17.19 -1.85 -10.80
C GLN A 229 -16.11 -2.93 -10.72
N LEU A 230 -15.54 -3.17 -9.55
CA LEU A 230 -14.53 -4.19 -9.31
C LEU A 230 -15.07 -5.59 -9.63
N VAL A 231 -16.28 -5.92 -9.16
CA VAL A 231 -16.93 -7.21 -9.43
C VAL A 231 -17.16 -7.40 -10.93
N TRP A 232 -17.64 -6.37 -11.61
CA TRP A 232 -17.86 -6.42 -13.05
C TRP A 232 -16.56 -6.62 -13.82
N VAL A 233 -15.51 -5.85 -13.50
CA VAL A 233 -14.20 -5.96 -14.15
C VAL A 233 -13.59 -7.34 -13.97
N ILE A 234 -13.60 -7.85 -12.74
CA ILE A 234 -12.95 -9.14 -12.42
C ILE A 234 -13.76 -10.34 -12.96
N ARG A 235 -15.10 -10.28 -12.98
CA ARG A 235 -15.91 -11.40 -13.46
C ARG A 235 -16.21 -11.38 -14.93
N VAL A 236 -16.30 -10.21 -15.55
CA VAL A 236 -16.80 -10.07 -16.92
C VAL A 236 -15.69 -9.74 -17.90
N LYS A 237 -14.75 -8.83 -17.54
CA LYS A 237 -13.67 -8.44 -18.45
C LYS A 237 -12.43 -9.34 -18.38
N SER A 238 -12.28 -10.14 -17.33
CA SER A 238 -11.11 -11.01 -17.12
C SER A 238 -11.42 -12.50 -17.41
N SER A 239 -12.58 -12.77 -18.04
CA SER A 239 -12.97 -14.11 -18.55
C SER A 239 -12.48 -14.28 -19.99
#